data_bf62db29879ccd1ddf676af2ffe954ec
#
_entry.id   bf62db29879ccd1ddf676af2ffe954ec
#
_cell.length_a   1.000
_cell.length_b   1.000
_cell.length_c   1.000
_cell.angle_alpha   90.00
_cell.angle_beta   90.00
_cell.angle_gamma   90.00
#
_symmetry.space_group_name_H-M   'P 1'
#
loop_
_entity.id
_entity.type
_entity.pdbx_description
1 polymer ?
#
loop_
_entity_poly.entity_id
_entity_poly.type
_entity_poly.pdbx_seq_one_letter_code
_entity_poly.pdbx_strand_id
1 'polypeptide(L)'
;MMNMTKEKNESQRICLSSSGEVTRLLEIMKRLRDPKDGCPWDIEQTYESIAPYTIEEAYEVSDAIDQGNWQELEGELGDLLLQVIYFTQIGSEDGHFSFESVVKNVSDKMVRRHPHVFGEKKQYKSTDQQITDWEEIKEKERSKSTPSKTLDGIAKNLPALTYATKLQKRAARVGFDWPDIS
;
A
#
# COMPACT_ATOMS: atom_id res chain seq x y z
N MET A 1 5.48 -14.29 -35.50
CA MET A 1 6.89 -14.37 -35.07
C MET A 1 7.58 -13.00 -35.00
N MET A 2 7.53 -12.15 -36.05
CA MET A 2 8.26 -10.86 -36.09
C MET A 2 7.81 -9.83 -35.02
N ASN A 3 6.55 -9.86 -34.57
CA ASN A 3 6.02 -8.94 -33.55
C ASN A 3 6.51 -9.30 -32.12
N MET A 4 6.48 -10.58 -31.77
CA MET A 4 6.96 -11.08 -30.47
C MET A 4 8.44 -10.78 -30.20
N THR A 5 9.26 -10.83 -31.25
CA THR A 5 10.71 -10.53 -31.14
C THR A 5 10.95 -9.04 -30.92
N LYS A 6 10.14 -8.15 -31.51
CA LYS A 6 10.22 -6.70 -31.29
C LYS A 6 9.79 -6.32 -29.87
N GLU A 7 8.70 -6.88 -29.38
CA GLU A 7 8.21 -6.64 -28.01
C GLU A 7 9.21 -7.12 -26.96
N LYS A 8 9.81 -8.30 -27.16
CA LYS A 8 10.84 -8.86 -26.28
C LYS A 8 12.10 -7.98 -26.24
N ASN A 9 12.50 -7.41 -27.37
CA ASN A 9 13.63 -6.49 -27.47
C ASN A 9 13.35 -5.14 -26.79
N GLU A 10 12.14 -4.60 -26.91
CA GLU A 10 11.74 -3.36 -26.27
C GLU A 10 11.66 -3.51 -24.75
N SER A 11 11.03 -4.57 -24.26
CA SER A 11 10.99 -4.95 -22.87
C SER A 11 12.40 -5.04 -22.26
N GLN A 12 13.31 -5.74 -22.93
CA GLN A 12 14.69 -5.86 -22.48
C GLN A 12 15.40 -4.50 -22.43
N ARG A 13 15.15 -3.63 -23.40
CA ARG A 13 15.71 -2.27 -23.44
C ARG A 13 15.23 -1.43 -22.25
N ILE A 14 13.96 -1.52 -21.91
CA ILE A 14 13.38 -0.84 -20.74
C ILE A 14 14.05 -1.34 -19.46
N CYS A 15 14.13 -2.64 -19.26
CA CYS A 15 14.73 -3.24 -18.06
C CYS A 15 16.19 -2.82 -17.85
N LEU A 16 16.97 -2.77 -18.93
CA LEU A 16 18.41 -2.46 -18.89
C LEU A 16 18.70 -0.95 -18.96
N SER A 17 17.67 -0.10 -19.06
CA SER A 17 17.85 1.35 -18.99
C SER A 17 18.28 1.79 -17.60
N SER A 18 18.88 2.99 -17.50
CA SER A 18 19.19 3.63 -16.21
C SER A 18 18.05 4.53 -15.71
N SER A 19 16.84 4.42 -16.28
CA SER A 19 15.68 5.20 -15.88
C SER A 19 15.23 4.84 -14.45
N GLY A 20 14.97 5.84 -13.62
CA GLY A 20 14.33 5.70 -12.32
C GLY A 20 12.81 5.67 -12.37
N GLU A 21 12.20 5.48 -13.54
CA GLU A 21 10.75 5.43 -13.70
C GLU A 21 10.16 4.12 -13.18
N VAL A 22 9.00 4.21 -12.55
CA VAL A 22 8.27 3.06 -12.02
C VAL A 22 7.92 2.03 -13.11
N THR A 23 7.72 2.49 -14.35
CA THR A 23 7.48 1.64 -15.52
C THR A 23 8.60 0.64 -15.77
N ARG A 24 9.84 1.02 -15.48
CA ARG A 24 10.99 0.09 -15.55
C ARG A 24 10.86 -1.04 -14.55
N LEU A 25 10.51 -0.72 -13.30
CA LEU A 25 10.38 -1.73 -12.24
C LEU A 25 9.20 -2.68 -12.50
N LEU A 26 8.09 -2.16 -13.03
CA LEU A 26 6.95 -2.98 -13.47
C LEU A 26 7.37 -3.95 -14.59
N GLU A 27 8.12 -3.49 -15.56
CA GLU A 27 8.59 -4.35 -16.66
C GLU A 27 9.61 -5.39 -16.18
N ILE A 28 10.48 -5.05 -15.22
CA ILE A 28 11.40 -5.99 -14.56
C ILE A 28 10.59 -7.11 -13.89
N MET A 29 9.61 -6.77 -13.06
CA MET A 29 8.80 -7.76 -12.35
C MET A 29 8.03 -8.67 -13.32
N LYS A 30 7.42 -8.09 -14.34
CA LYS A 30 6.75 -8.86 -15.40
C LYS A 30 7.69 -9.86 -16.07
N ARG A 31 8.95 -9.51 -16.29
CA ARG A 31 9.94 -10.41 -16.87
C ARG A 31 10.43 -11.47 -15.88
N LEU A 32 10.63 -11.10 -14.62
CA LEU A 32 11.01 -12.07 -13.59
C LEU A 32 9.96 -13.16 -13.44
N ARG A 33 8.68 -12.83 -13.60
CA ARG A 33 7.56 -13.76 -13.51
C ARG A 33 7.08 -14.32 -14.84
N ASP A 34 7.80 -14.10 -15.96
CA ASP A 34 7.46 -14.72 -17.24
C ASP A 34 7.52 -16.25 -17.12
N PRO A 35 6.42 -17.00 -17.41
CA PRO A 35 6.38 -18.44 -17.18
C PRO A 35 7.32 -19.27 -18.08
N LYS A 36 7.90 -18.65 -19.11
CA LYS A 36 8.79 -19.35 -20.06
C LYS A 36 10.26 -19.00 -19.85
N ASP A 37 10.54 -17.72 -19.64
CA ASP A 37 11.89 -17.18 -19.65
C ASP A 37 12.23 -16.40 -18.36
N GLY A 38 11.35 -16.43 -17.34
CA GLY A 38 11.53 -15.72 -16.10
C GLY A 38 12.43 -16.45 -15.09
N CYS A 39 12.51 -15.91 -13.90
CA CYS A 39 13.26 -16.48 -12.80
C CYS A 39 12.42 -17.58 -12.11
N PRO A 40 12.93 -18.81 -11.97
CA PRO A 40 12.17 -19.92 -11.36
C PRO A 40 11.65 -19.58 -9.97
N TRP A 41 12.46 -18.90 -9.14
CA TRP A 41 12.06 -18.52 -7.80
C TRP A 41 10.90 -17.51 -7.81
N ASP A 42 10.99 -16.47 -8.66
CA ASP A 42 9.95 -15.45 -8.76
C ASP A 42 8.63 -16.02 -9.29
N ILE A 43 8.68 -16.96 -10.21
CA ILE A 43 7.50 -17.60 -10.82
C ILE A 43 6.71 -18.40 -9.76
N GLU A 44 7.39 -19.06 -8.83
CA GLU A 44 6.78 -19.90 -7.78
C GLU A 44 6.12 -19.09 -6.65
N GLN A 45 6.42 -17.79 -6.53
CA GLN A 45 5.89 -17.00 -5.42
C GLN A 45 4.38 -16.77 -5.53
N THR A 46 3.74 -16.77 -4.35
CA THR A 46 2.30 -16.51 -4.16
C THR A 46 2.09 -15.31 -3.24
N TYR A 47 0.85 -14.87 -3.06
CA TYR A 47 0.52 -13.83 -2.07
C TYR A 47 1.00 -14.21 -0.66
N GLU A 48 0.80 -15.48 -0.28
CA GLU A 48 1.15 -15.98 1.04
C GLU A 48 2.65 -16.03 1.25
N SER A 49 3.44 -16.39 0.23
CA SER A 49 4.89 -16.49 0.34
C SER A 49 5.57 -15.11 0.40
N ILE A 50 4.98 -14.09 -0.24
CA ILE A 50 5.52 -12.72 -0.26
C ILE A 50 5.03 -11.88 0.94
N ALA A 51 3.87 -12.18 1.53
CA ALA A 51 3.32 -11.38 2.62
C ALA A 51 4.26 -11.22 3.84
N PRO A 52 5.06 -12.21 4.28
CA PRO A 52 6.04 -12.04 5.35
C PRO A 52 7.09 -10.98 5.05
N TYR A 53 7.64 -10.95 3.84
CA TYR A 53 8.64 -9.95 3.42
C TYR A 53 8.08 -8.53 3.48
N THR A 54 6.83 -8.31 3.08
CA THR A 54 6.19 -6.98 3.22
C THR A 54 6.17 -6.46 4.65
N ILE A 55 6.05 -7.36 5.64
CA ILE A 55 6.09 -6.99 7.06
C ILE A 55 7.53 -6.69 7.49
N GLU A 56 8.49 -7.48 7.01
CA GLU A 56 9.91 -7.31 7.25
C GLU A 56 10.39 -5.94 6.73
N GLU A 57 10.18 -5.64 5.44
CA GLU A 57 10.53 -4.35 4.84
C GLU A 57 9.88 -3.16 5.58
N ALA A 58 8.64 -3.31 6.05
CA ALA A 58 7.98 -2.25 6.83
C ALA A 58 8.66 -2.01 8.19
N TYR A 59 9.23 -3.03 8.81
CA TYR A 59 10.03 -2.89 10.04
C TYR A 59 11.40 -2.29 9.75
N GLU A 60 12.06 -2.66 8.66
CA GLU A 60 13.36 -2.12 8.24
C GLU A 60 13.25 -0.64 7.89
N VAL A 61 12.20 -0.22 7.20
CA VAL A 61 11.85 1.20 7.04
C VAL A 61 11.73 1.91 8.40
N SER A 62 11.07 1.30 9.38
CA SER A 62 10.93 1.89 10.72
C SER A 62 12.28 2.01 11.44
N ASP A 63 13.10 0.98 11.36
CA ASP A 63 14.42 0.93 11.98
C ASP A 63 15.37 1.97 11.38
N ALA A 64 15.42 2.09 10.04
CA ALA A 64 16.19 3.11 9.34
C ALA A 64 15.79 4.55 9.76
N ILE A 65 14.48 4.78 9.98
CA ILE A 65 13.98 6.07 10.50
C ILE A 65 14.47 6.30 11.94
N ASP A 66 14.37 5.30 12.81
CA ASP A 66 14.77 5.41 14.22
C ASP A 66 16.29 5.65 14.36
N GLN A 67 17.08 5.10 13.45
CA GLN A 67 18.53 5.32 13.37
C GLN A 67 18.92 6.65 12.69
N GLY A 68 17.99 7.31 12.00
CA GLY A 68 18.29 8.52 11.19
C GLY A 68 19.16 8.22 9.97
N ASN A 69 19.17 6.97 9.49
CA ASN A 69 19.96 6.51 8.35
C ASN A 69 19.19 6.72 7.03
N TRP A 70 19.35 7.90 6.44
CA TRP A 70 18.60 8.27 5.24
C TRP A 70 18.96 7.45 3.98
N GLN A 71 20.19 6.95 3.89
CA GLN A 71 20.61 6.12 2.77
C GLN A 71 19.98 4.73 2.84
N GLU A 72 19.92 4.14 4.01
CA GLU A 72 19.26 2.88 4.27
C GLU A 72 17.75 3.03 4.07
N LEU A 73 17.14 4.10 4.59
CA LEU A 73 15.72 4.39 4.38
C LEU A 73 15.34 4.47 2.90
N GLU A 74 16.21 5.01 2.04
CA GLU A 74 15.97 5.02 0.58
C GLU A 74 15.94 3.60 0.01
N GLY A 75 16.83 2.72 0.48
CA GLY A 75 16.86 1.30 0.12
C GLY A 75 15.58 0.58 0.53
N GLU A 76 15.25 0.64 1.84
CA GLU A 76 14.10 -0.06 2.41
C GLU A 76 12.75 0.42 1.82
N LEU A 77 12.64 1.70 1.47
CA LEU A 77 11.47 2.20 0.73
C LEU A 77 11.40 1.61 -0.69
N GLY A 78 12.55 1.36 -1.32
CA GLY A 78 12.63 0.66 -2.60
C GLY A 78 12.14 -0.78 -2.49
N ASP A 79 12.57 -1.50 -1.45
CA ASP A 79 12.21 -2.89 -1.21
C ASP A 79 10.73 -3.01 -0.82
N LEU A 80 10.21 -2.12 0.01
CA LEU A 80 8.78 -2.04 0.30
C LEU A 80 7.94 -1.74 -0.97
N LEU A 81 8.42 -0.87 -1.87
CA LEU A 81 7.79 -0.62 -3.17
C LEU A 81 7.82 -1.86 -4.05
N LEU A 82 8.92 -2.63 -4.04
CA LEU A 82 9.03 -3.90 -4.75
C LEU A 82 7.96 -4.89 -4.31
N GLN A 83 7.65 -4.99 -3.01
CA GLN A 83 6.58 -5.84 -2.52
C GLN A 83 5.20 -5.44 -3.10
N VAL A 84 4.93 -4.14 -3.19
CA VAL A 84 3.69 -3.65 -3.81
C VAL A 84 3.62 -4.05 -5.28
N ILE A 85 4.72 -3.90 -6.01
CA ILE A 85 4.80 -4.28 -7.44
C ILE A 85 4.66 -5.79 -7.62
N TYR A 86 5.24 -6.57 -6.73
CA TYR A 86 5.13 -8.03 -6.70
C TYR A 86 3.66 -8.47 -6.61
N PHE A 87 2.94 -7.97 -5.61
CA PHE A 87 1.51 -8.27 -5.43
C PHE A 87 0.66 -7.81 -6.62
N THR A 88 0.97 -6.66 -7.20
CA THR A 88 0.19 -6.17 -8.34
C THR A 88 0.46 -6.96 -9.62
N GLN A 89 1.65 -7.52 -9.77
CA GLN A 89 1.96 -8.44 -10.86
C GLN A 89 1.18 -9.75 -10.70
N ILE A 90 1.21 -10.38 -9.51
CA ILE A 90 0.41 -11.59 -9.21
C ILE A 90 -1.08 -11.29 -9.43
N GLY A 91 -1.57 -10.15 -8.92
CA GLY A 91 -2.97 -9.74 -9.10
C GLY A 91 -3.38 -9.55 -10.56
N SER A 92 -2.47 -9.11 -11.40
CA SER A 92 -2.67 -8.98 -12.83
C SER A 92 -2.70 -10.35 -13.54
N GLU A 93 -1.84 -11.28 -13.12
CA GLU A 93 -1.80 -12.66 -13.63
C GLU A 93 -3.10 -13.40 -13.30
N ASP A 94 -3.63 -13.22 -12.09
CA ASP A 94 -4.89 -13.81 -11.62
C ASP A 94 -6.14 -13.08 -12.11
N GLY A 95 -6.00 -11.92 -12.77
CA GLY A 95 -7.12 -11.12 -13.27
C GLY A 95 -7.91 -10.41 -12.17
N HIS A 96 -7.33 -10.18 -11.00
CA HIS A 96 -8.02 -9.55 -9.85
C HIS A 96 -7.86 -8.02 -9.86
N PHE A 97 -6.66 -7.52 -10.05
CA PHE A 97 -6.33 -6.08 -10.05
C PHE A 97 -4.98 -5.85 -10.74
N SER A 98 -4.66 -4.59 -11.03
CA SER A 98 -3.38 -4.17 -11.61
C SER A 98 -2.73 -3.08 -10.78
N PHE A 99 -1.47 -2.77 -11.07
CA PHE A 99 -0.76 -1.65 -10.45
C PHE A 99 -1.51 -0.33 -10.68
N GLU A 100 -1.99 -0.08 -11.90
CA GLU A 100 -2.75 1.12 -12.24
C GLU A 100 -4.04 1.23 -11.41
N SER A 101 -4.75 0.11 -11.20
CA SER A 101 -5.97 0.11 -10.39
C SER A 101 -5.68 0.38 -8.92
N VAL A 102 -4.57 -0.12 -8.39
CA VAL A 102 -4.11 0.15 -7.01
C VAL A 102 -3.74 1.62 -6.86
N VAL A 103 -2.94 2.18 -7.79
CA VAL A 103 -2.57 3.61 -7.79
C VAL A 103 -3.81 4.49 -7.91
N LYS A 104 -4.72 4.17 -8.85
CA LYS A 104 -5.98 4.91 -9.01
C LYS A 104 -6.79 4.91 -7.72
N ASN A 105 -6.97 3.76 -7.09
CA ASN A 105 -7.74 3.63 -5.85
C ASN A 105 -7.18 4.46 -4.71
N VAL A 106 -5.85 4.46 -4.52
CA VAL A 106 -5.23 5.26 -3.45
C VAL A 106 -5.28 6.75 -3.78
N SER A 107 -5.07 7.14 -5.04
CA SER A 107 -5.15 8.53 -5.48
C SER A 107 -6.55 9.11 -5.30
N ASP A 108 -7.57 8.43 -5.79
CA ASP A 108 -8.98 8.84 -5.63
C ASP A 108 -9.36 8.93 -4.14
N LYS A 109 -8.89 8.00 -3.33
CA LYS A 109 -9.08 8.02 -1.89
C LYS A 109 -8.43 9.23 -1.24
N MET A 110 -7.20 9.59 -1.62
CA MET A 110 -6.49 10.76 -1.06
C MET A 110 -7.18 12.06 -1.46
N VAL A 111 -7.55 12.23 -2.72
CA VAL A 111 -8.31 13.40 -3.20
C VAL A 111 -9.63 13.54 -2.44
N ARG A 112 -10.39 12.47 -2.31
CA ARG A 112 -11.69 12.48 -1.62
C ARG A 112 -11.58 12.79 -0.13
N ARG A 113 -10.51 12.30 0.54
CA ARG A 113 -10.29 12.51 1.98
C ARG A 113 -9.65 13.86 2.32
N HIS A 114 -9.23 14.64 1.32
CA HIS A 114 -8.62 15.95 1.51
C HIS A 114 -9.39 17.05 0.75
N PRO A 115 -10.71 17.20 1.00
CA PRO A 115 -11.53 18.19 0.29
C PRO A 115 -11.08 19.64 0.56
N HIS A 116 -10.38 19.88 1.66
CA HIS A 116 -9.78 21.18 1.99
C HIS A 116 -8.56 21.53 1.15
N VAL A 117 -7.92 20.52 0.49
CA VAL A 117 -6.79 20.71 -0.43
C VAL A 117 -7.24 20.69 -1.88
N PHE A 118 -8.08 19.72 -2.25
CA PHE A 118 -8.48 19.44 -3.63
C PHE A 118 -9.87 19.95 -3.99
N GLY A 119 -10.67 20.41 -3.00
CA GLY A 119 -11.99 20.96 -3.23
C GLY A 119 -11.96 22.47 -3.54
N GLU A 120 -13.13 23.02 -3.93
CA GLU A 120 -13.27 24.42 -4.32
C GLU A 120 -13.11 25.38 -3.12
N LYS A 121 -13.48 24.98 -1.91
CA LYS A 121 -13.40 25.80 -0.70
C LYS A 121 -12.22 25.38 0.16
N LYS A 122 -11.15 26.17 0.11
CA LYS A 122 -10.03 26.03 1.05
C LYS A 122 -10.48 26.49 2.44
N GLN A 123 -10.67 25.55 3.35
CA GLN A 123 -10.89 25.84 4.76
C GLN A 123 -9.60 25.58 5.53
N TYR A 124 -9.09 26.59 6.20
CA TYR A 124 -7.99 26.43 7.16
C TYR A 124 -8.57 25.82 8.45
N LYS A 125 -8.19 24.58 8.72
CA LYS A 125 -8.59 23.85 9.94
C LYS A 125 -7.38 23.59 10.82
N SER A 126 -7.60 23.50 12.12
CA SER A 126 -6.55 22.98 13.01
C SER A 126 -6.29 21.49 12.69
N THR A 127 -5.12 21.01 13.06
CA THR A 127 -4.75 19.60 12.90
C THR A 127 -5.75 18.67 13.57
N ASP A 128 -6.22 19.01 14.77
CA ASP A 128 -7.17 18.19 15.52
C ASP A 128 -8.53 18.09 14.81
N GLN A 129 -9.01 19.22 14.29
CA GLN A 129 -10.26 19.23 13.51
C GLN A 129 -10.12 18.42 12.23
N GLN A 130 -8.95 18.47 11.59
CA GLN A 130 -8.67 17.68 10.40
C GLN A 130 -8.66 16.17 10.69
N ILE A 131 -8.06 15.75 11.79
CA ILE A 131 -8.06 14.35 12.24
C ILE A 131 -9.50 13.87 12.46
N THR A 132 -10.32 14.69 13.13
CA THR A 132 -11.74 14.38 13.39
C THR A 132 -12.52 14.21 12.07
N ASP A 133 -12.43 15.19 11.18
CA ASP A 133 -13.11 15.15 9.88
C ASP A 133 -12.66 13.93 9.04
N TRP A 134 -11.38 13.60 9.06
CA TRP A 134 -10.84 12.46 8.34
C TRP A 134 -11.41 11.13 8.87
N GLU A 135 -11.54 11.01 10.19
CA GLU A 135 -12.13 9.81 10.78
C GLU A 135 -13.62 9.70 10.47
N GLU A 136 -14.37 10.81 10.46
CA GLU A 136 -15.76 10.82 10.00
C GLU A 136 -15.93 10.38 8.55
N ILE A 137 -15.04 10.87 7.65
CA ILE A 137 -15.04 10.46 6.24
C ILE A 137 -14.80 8.95 6.12
N LYS A 138 -13.83 8.42 6.84
CA LYS A 138 -13.54 6.98 6.89
C LYS A 138 -14.71 6.15 7.41
N GLU A 139 -15.43 6.67 8.39
CA GLU A 139 -16.61 5.99 8.93
C GLU A 139 -17.77 5.96 7.94
N LYS A 140 -18.04 7.07 7.27
CA LYS A 140 -19.02 7.16 6.17
C LYS A 140 -18.67 6.24 5.00
N GLU A 141 -17.39 6.06 4.69
CA GLU A 141 -16.96 5.12 3.66
C GLU A 141 -17.20 3.66 4.07
N ARG A 142 -16.89 3.32 5.31
CA ARG A 142 -17.13 1.96 5.85
C ARG A 142 -18.59 1.60 5.91
N SER A 143 -19.45 2.52 6.35
CA SER A 143 -20.89 2.29 6.44
C SER A 143 -21.58 2.08 5.09
N LYS A 144 -20.98 2.54 3.99
CA LYS A 144 -21.48 2.32 2.63
C LYS A 144 -21.09 0.97 2.05
N SER A 145 -19.99 0.38 2.50
CA SER A 145 -19.45 -0.85 1.91
C SER A 145 -20.00 -2.14 2.53
N THR A 146 -20.36 -2.13 3.80
CA THR A 146 -21.00 -3.28 4.49
C THR A 146 -21.53 -2.80 5.85
N PRO A 147 -22.70 -3.28 6.34
CA PRO A 147 -23.10 -3.06 7.74
C PRO A 147 -22.06 -3.71 8.65
N SER A 148 -21.10 -2.92 9.12
CA SER A 148 -20.02 -3.40 9.98
C SER A 148 -20.28 -3.00 11.42
N LYS A 149 -20.00 -3.91 12.35
CA LYS A 149 -19.96 -3.57 13.78
C LYS A 149 -18.79 -2.62 14.02
N THR A 150 -18.88 -1.81 15.07
CA THR A 150 -17.88 -0.77 15.41
C THR A 150 -16.44 -1.25 15.39
N LEU A 151 -16.20 -2.49 15.78
CA LEU A 151 -14.86 -3.08 15.89
C LEU A 151 -14.40 -3.86 14.63
N ASP A 152 -15.27 -4.02 13.63
CA ASP A 152 -14.94 -4.78 12.42
C ASP A 152 -13.88 -4.06 11.55
N GLY A 153 -13.15 -4.87 10.75
CA GLY A 153 -12.18 -4.34 9.77
C GLY A 153 -10.87 -3.83 10.37
N ILE A 154 -10.51 -4.28 11.58
CA ILE A 154 -9.13 -4.16 12.10
C ILE A 154 -8.38 -5.41 11.67
N ALA A 155 -7.22 -5.23 11.04
CA ALA A 155 -6.40 -6.36 10.59
C ALA A 155 -5.97 -7.22 11.79
N LYS A 156 -6.26 -8.52 11.73
CA LYS A 156 -6.01 -9.46 12.85
C LYS A 156 -4.53 -9.77 13.04
N ASN A 157 -3.74 -9.61 12.01
CA ASN A 157 -2.29 -9.91 12.02
C ASN A 157 -1.42 -8.75 12.54
N LEU A 158 -2.03 -7.67 13.04
CA LEU A 158 -1.29 -6.58 13.67
C LEU A 158 -0.62 -7.06 14.97
N PRO A 159 0.56 -6.50 15.32
CA PRO A 159 1.14 -6.70 16.65
C PRO A 159 0.13 -6.43 17.76
N ALA A 160 0.13 -7.24 18.80
CA ALA A 160 -0.93 -7.25 19.82
C ALA A 160 -1.24 -5.88 20.43
N LEU A 161 -0.21 -5.08 20.76
CA LEU A 161 -0.39 -3.74 21.32
C LEU A 161 -0.98 -2.77 20.29
N THR A 162 -0.55 -2.85 19.03
CA THR A 162 -1.12 -2.04 17.95
C THR A 162 -2.58 -2.40 17.70
N TYR A 163 -2.90 -3.69 17.74
CA TYR A 163 -4.28 -4.19 17.61
C TYR A 163 -5.15 -3.68 18.76
N ALA A 164 -4.68 -3.82 20.02
CA ALA A 164 -5.39 -3.33 21.21
C ALA A 164 -5.63 -1.83 21.16
N THR A 165 -4.63 -1.03 20.80
CA THR A 165 -4.76 0.43 20.65
C THR A 165 -5.79 0.81 19.59
N LYS A 166 -5.85 0.09 18.48
CA LYS A 166 -6.86 0.33 17.43
C LYS A 166 -8.26 -0.05 17.89
N LEU A 167 -8.42 -1.14 18.65
CA LEU A 167 -9.69 -1.54 19.25
C LEU A 167 -10.19 -0.47 20.22
N GLN A 168 -9.33 -0.02 21.15
CA GLN A 168 -9.65 1.01 22.13
C GLN A 168 -10.08 2.32 21.47
N LYS A 169 -9.31 2.81 20.50
CA LYS A 169 -9.67 4.03 19.74
C LYS A 169 -11.03 3.92 19.04
N ARG A 170 -11.43 2.73 18.58
CA ARG A 170 -12.75 2.54 17.98
C ARG A 170 -13.86 2.44 19.00
N ALA A 171 -13.63 1.78 20.13
CA ALA A 171 -14.58 1.69 21.23
C ALA A 171 -14.87 3.07 21.83
N ALA A 172 -13.84 3.89 22.02
CA ALA A 172 -13.97 5.27 22.53
C ALA A 172 -14.93 6.12 21.67
N ARG A 173 -14.96 5.96 20.36
CA ARG A 173 -15.84 6.72 19.45
C ARG A 173 -17.34 6.45 19.66
N VAL A 174 -17.70 5.33 20.23
CA VAL A 174 -19.08 4.99 20.56
C VAL A 174 -19.38 5.13 22.05
N GLY A 175 -18.52 5.89 22.76
CA GLY A 175 -18.70 6.20 24.17
C GLY A 175 -18.19 5.12 25.13
N PHE A 176 -17.52 4.08 24.61
CA PHE A 176 -16.87 3.07 25.44
C PHE A 176 -15.40 3.47 25.68
N ASP A 177 -15.21 4.38 26.62
CA ASP A 177 -13.90 4.85 27.06
C ASP A 177 -13.87 4.95 28.58
N TRP A 178 -12.66 5.00 29.15
CA TRP A 178 -12.46 5.20 30.55
C TRP A 178 -12.74 6.68 30.89
N PRO A 179 -13.51 6.99 31.94
CA PRO A 179 -13.60 8.37 32.42
C PRO A 179 -12.20 8.86 32.83
N ASP A 180 -11.91 10.12 32.55
CA ASP A 180 -10.65 10.74 32.96
C ASP A 180 -10.35 10.41 34.40
N ILE A 181 -9.13 9.97 34.67
CA ILE A 181 -8.64 9.81 36.04
C ILE A 181 -8.28 11.20 36.52
N SER A 182 -9.28 11.88 37.07
CA SER A 182 -9.14 13.16 37.83
C SER A 182 -8.62 12.89 39.22
#